data_560d82eb8cfa8c815fff418820506f0c
#
_entry.id   560d82eb8cfa8c815fff418820506f0c
#
_cell.length_a   1.000
_cell.length_b   1.000
_cell.length_c   1.000
_cell.angle_alpha   90.00
_cell.angle_beta   90.00
_cell.angle_gamma   90.00
#
_symmetry.space_group_name_H-M   'P 1'
#
loop_
_entity.id
_entity.type
_entity.pdbx_description
1 polymer ?
#
loop_
_entity_poly.entity_id
_entity_poly.type
_entity_poly.pdbx_seq_one_letter_code
_entity_poly.pdbx_strand_id
1 'polypeptide(L)'
;MNILYSTTYLICYTISLLPFWVLYRISDILYVLLYHLIKYKRKIVRNNLHISFPHKEKHEILTIEKEFYSFLCDQFVETIKLCSISEKGISKRMLFEGLAEMVNGLKNENKNFAFLYMGHYGNWEWLSLLATKVHEQNPQIVNGYIYYPLKNKVFDKILLKLRNRLGGKSITIKETIHRIIELKENSRKAIIAFVSDQAPLWSGKYHWSNFFQWETPVVTGAEQIGKHVDALIFYAEMERIKRGYYRCKISRMIDDIQQYADYEVTDLFMSKLEQSIHKAPSYWLWTHDRWIRTREEIMVWYKRIIHKKENV
;
A
#
# COMPACT_ATOMS: atom_id res chain seq x y z
N MET A 1 -14.92 16.36 18.18
CA MET A 1 -14.34 15.69 16.99
C MET A 1 -14.40 16.57 15.74
N ASN A 2 -15.49 17.28 15.45
CA ASN A 2 -15.59 18.09 14.23
C ASN A 2 -14.64 19.30 14.19
N ILE A 3 -14.46 20.03 15.30
CA ILE A 3 -13.57 21.21 15.37
C ILE A 3 -12.11 20.79 15.14
N LEU A 4 -11.60 19.76 15.86
CA LEU A 4 -10.24 19.29 15.73
C LEU A 4 -9.95 18.80 14.29
N TYR A 5 -10.89 18.05 13.69
CA TYR A 5 -10.79 17.64 12.29
C TYR A 5 -10.70 18.84 11.36
N SER A 6 -11.63 19.81 11.51
CA SER A 6 -11.69 20.98 10.63
C SER A 6 -10.42 21.84 10.74
N THR A 7 -9.93 22.05 11.97
CA THR A 7 -8.69 22.79 12.20
C THR A 7 -7.48 22.08 11.61
N THR A 8 -7.34 20.74 11.87
CA THR A 8 -6.23 19.98 11.30
C THR A 8 -6.29 19.93 9.78
N TYR A 9 -7.47 19.73 9.20
CA TYR A 9 -7.65 19.76 7.75
C TYR A 9 -7.32 21.13 7.15
N LEU A 10 -7.74 22.22 7.80
CA LEU A 10 -7.42 23.58 7.36
C LEU A 10 -5.91 23.83 7.37
N ILE A 11 -5.20 23.40 8.41
CA ILE A 11 -3.74 23.50 8.47
C ILE A 11 -3.11 22.70 7.31
N CYS A 12 -3.51 21.44 7.11
CA CYS A 12 -3.01 20.62 6.00
C CYS A 12 -3.30 21.27 4.65
N TYR A 13 -4.52 21.81 4.47
CA TYR A 13 -4.91 22.49 3.24
C TYR A 13 -4.06 23.75 2.98
N THR A 14 -3.87 24.60 3.99
CA THR A 14 -3.04 25.82 3.88
C THR A 14 -1.60 25.47 3.52
N ILE A 15 -1.00 24.47 4.18
CA ILE A 15 0.35 23.99 3.84
C ILE A 15 0.37 23.45 2.41
N SER A 16 -0.67 22.76 1.97
CA SER A 16 -0.74 22.16 0.64
C SER A 16 -0.78 23.20 -0.49
N LEU A 17 -1.16 24.46 -0.22
CA LEU A 17 -1.13 25.52 -1.23
C LEU A 17 0.29 25.94 -1.61
N LEU A 18 1.25 25.70 -0.76
CA LEU A 18 2.66 26.01 -1.03
C LEU A 18 3.17 25.27 -2.28
N PRO A 19 4.04 25.89 -3.08
CA PRO A 19 4.66 25.23 -4.22
C PRO A 19 5.57 24.08 -3.76
N PHE A 20 5.79 23.10 -4.63
CA PHE A 20 6.56 21.90 -4.30
C PHE A 20 7.97 22.20 -3.76
N TRP A 21 8.64 23.21 -4.28
CA TRP A 21 9.99 23.55 -3.83
C TRP A 21 10.01 23.97 -2.34
N VAL A 22 8.98 24.69 -1.87
CA VAL A 22 8.83 25.04 -0.44
C VAL A 22 8.51 23.81 0.38
N LEU A 23 7.56 22.97 -0.09
CA LEU A 23 7.21 21.70 0.59
C LEU A 23 8.44 20.80 0.76
N TYR A 24 9.33 20.75 -0.24
CA TYR A 24 10.56 19.98 -0.11
C TYR A 24 11.58 20.59 0.84
N ARG A 25 11.62 21.91 1.03
CA ARG A 25 12.41 22.52 2.12
C ARG A 25 11.86 22.16 3.50
N ILE A 26 10.52 22.12 3.63
CA ILE A 26 9.88 21.61 4.85
C ILE A 26 10.23 20.13 5.06
N SER A 27 10.19 19.32 4.01
CA SER A 27 10.60 17.92 4.06
C SER A 27 12.06 17.76 4.53
N ASP A 28 12.99 18.56 4.01
CA ASP A 28 14.41 18.52 4.41
C ASP A 28 14.57 18.87 5.92
N ILE A 29 13.81 19.82 6.44
CA ILE A 29 13.78 20.15 7.87
C ILE A 29 13.19 19.00 8.68
N LEU A 30 12.07 18.41 8.23
CA LEU A 30 11.45 17.25 8.87
C LEU A 30 12.40 16.06 8.90
N TYR A 31 13.20 15.83 7.85
CA TYR A 31 14.22 14.79 7.83
C TYR A 31 15.24 15.01 8.98
N VAL A 32 15.77 16.22 9.15
CA VAL A 32 16.71 16.53 10.24
C VAL A 32 16.05 16.24 11.59
N LEU A 33 14.82 16.67 11.81
CA LEU A 33 14.08 16.46 13.04
C LEU A 33 13.84 14.96 13.30
N LEU A 34 13.27 14.23 12.34
CA LEU A 34 12.88 12.83 12.54
C LEU A 34 14.08 11.89 12.60
N TYR A 35 15.09 12.12 11.76
CA TYR A 35 16.25 11.24 11.70
C TYR A 35 17.30 11.54 12.77
N HIS A 36 17.69 12.80 12.96
CA HIS A 36 18.81 13.15 13.86
C HIS A 36 18.34 13.44 15.30
N LEU A 37 17.24 14.18 15.49
CA LEU A 37 16.81 14.61 16.82
C LEU A 37 15.86 13.59 17.48
N ILE A 38 14.72 13.29 16.87
CA ILE A 38 13.68 12.41 17.44
C ILE A 38 14.09 10.94 17.31
N LYS A 39 14.87 10.59 16.30
CA LYS A 39 15.30 9.22 15.97
C LYS A 39 14.09 8.28 15.82
N TYR A 40 13.02 8.78 15.14
CA TYR A 40 11.74 8.11 14.99
C TYR A 40 11.87 6.70 14.45
N LYS A 41 11.55 5.69 15.27
CA LYS A 41 11.61 4.26 14.95
C LYS A 41 12.92 3.75 14.33
N ARG A 42 14.07 4.44 14.55
CA ARG A 42 15.35 4.07 13.93
C ARG A 42 15.81 2.65 14.27
N LYS A 43 15.49 2.15 15.47
CA LYS A 43 15.81 0.76 15.84
C LYS A 43 15.07 -0.23 14.94
N ILE A 44 13.77 -0.01 14.70
CA ILE A 44 12.95 -0.87 13.83
C ILE A 44 13.47 -0.82 12.39
N VAL A 45 13.67 0.38 11.84
CA VAL A 45 14.19 0.56 10.48
C VAL A 45 15.51 -0.16 10.29
N ARG A 46 16.47 0.06 11.20
CA ARG A 46 17.78 -0.56 11.14
C ARG A 46 17.73 -2.07 11.28
N ASN A 47 16.91 -2.59 12.19
CA ASN A 47 16.70 -4.02 12.34
C ASN A 47 16.12 -4.65 11.08
N ASN A 48 15.07 -4.06 10.52
CA ASN A 48 14.48 -4.53 9.27
C ASN A 48 15.48 -4.52 8.10
N LEU A 49 16.31 -3.47 7.99
CA LEU A 49 17.34 -3.40 6.95
C LEU A 49 18.42 -4.48 7.14
N HIS A 50 18.88 -4.74 8.37
CA HIS A 50 19.85 -5.81 8.62
C HIS A 50 19.27 -7.21 8.35
N ILE A 51 17.99 -7.43 8.69
CA ILE A 51 17.28 -8.68 8.38
C ILE A 51 17.20 -8.89 6.86
N SER A 52 16.84 -7.82 6.12
CA SER A 52 16.63 -7.90 4.67
C SER A 52 17.93 -7.94 3.86
N PHE A 53 19.00 -7.34 4.37
CA PHE A 53 20.27 -7.22 3.65
C PHE A 53 21.45 -7.64 4.51
N PRO A 54 21.53 -8.93 4.94
CA PRO A 54 22.56 -9.40 5.88
C PRO A 54 23.98 -9.30 5.33
N HIS A 55 24.14 -9.27 4.00
CA HIS A 55 25.45 -9.19 3.32
C HIS A 55 25.92 -7.75 3.06
N LYS A 56 25.06 -6.74 3.30
CA LYS A 56 25.44 -5.35 3.08
C LYS A 56 26.29 -4.82 4.22
N GLU A 57 27.31 -4.05 3.87
CA GLU A 57 28.16 -3.41 4.87
C GLU A 57 27.40 -2.32 5.65
N LYS A 58 27.90 -2.02 6.85
CA LYS A 58 27.27 -1.03 7.75
C LYS A 58 27.07 0.34 7.09
N HIS A 59 27.99 0.77 6.23
CA HIS A 59 27.88 2.06 5.55
C HIS A 59 26.77 2.06 4.50
N GLU A 60 26.55 0.94 3.77
CA GLU A 60 25.46 0.79 2.81
C GLU A 60 24.09 0.82 3.51
N ILE A 61 23.95 0.07 4.62
CA ILE A 61 22.74 0.09 5.45
C ILE A 61 22.44 1.50 5.95
N LEU A 62 23.46 2.25 6.42
CA LEU A 62 23.26 3.63 6.85
C LEU A 62 22.87 4.57 5.69
N THR A 63 23.35 4.32 4.49
CA THR A 63 22.97 5.09 3.30
C THR A 63 21.51 4.85 2.98
N ILE A 64 21.07 3.59 2.88
CA ILE A 64 19.66 3.23 2.66
C ILE A 64 18.77 3.82 3.78
N GLU A 65 19.17 3.72 5.04
CA GLU A 65 18.45 4.28 6.19
C GLU A 65 18.23 5.79 6.02
N LYS A 66 19.28 6.56 5.69
CA LYS A 66 19.18 8.01 5.50
C LYS A 66 18.28 8.39 4.31
N GLU A 67 18.45 7.71 3.18
CA GLU A 67 17.64 7.91 1.99
C GLU A 67 16.16 7.58 2.26
N PHE A 68 15.88 6.50 2.99
CA PHE A 68 14.53 6.14 3.41
C PHE A 68 13.88 7.26 4.24
N TYR A 69 14.57 7.83 5.23
CA TYR A 69 13.99 8.91 6.03
C TYR A 69 13.77 10.20 5.22
N SER A 70 14.68 10.51 4.29
CA SER A 70 14.48 11.61 3.34
C SER A 70 13.23 11.37 2.49
N PHE A 71 13.09 10.15 1.95
CA PHE A 71 11.91 9.77 1.17
C PHE A 71 10.62 9.77 2.00
N LEU A 72 10.65 9.26 3.23
CA LEU A 72 9.50 9.27 4.14
C LEU A 72 8.97 10.68 4.40
N CYS A 73 9.88 11.65 4.57
CA CYS A 73 9.52 13.06 4.76
C CYS A 73 8.95 13.66 3.47
N ASP A 74 9.52 13.32 2.31
CA ASP A 74 8.97 13.72 1.01
C ASP A 74 7.54 13.20 0.82
N GLN A 75 7.32 11.91 1.09
CA GLN A 75 6.02 11.28 0.98
C GLN A 75 4.98 11.94 1.91
N PHE A 76 5.40 12.34 3.11
CA PHE A 76 4.52 13.06 4.04
C PHE A 76 4.03 14.39 3.46
N VAL A 77 4.93 15.24 2.93
CA VAL A 77 4.53 16.52 2.34
C VAL A 77 3.79 16.36 1.01
N GLU A 78 4.11 15.33 0.24
CA GLU A 78 3.41 14.97 -0.99
C GLU A 78 1.98 14.45 -0.71
N THR A 79 1.78 13.73 0.39
CA THR A 79 0.44 13.35 0.86
C THR A 79 -0.37 14.58 1.28
N ILE A 80 0.23 15.53 2.02
CA ILE A 80 -0.42 16.82 2.33
C ILE A 80 -0.78 17.55 1.04
N LYS A 81 0.08 17.53 0.03
CA LYS A 81 -0.17 18.20 -1.26
C LYS A 81 -1.44 17.67 -1.95
N LEU A 82 -1.87 16.43 -1.69
CA LEU A 82 -3.15 15.92 -2.19
C LEU A 82 -4.36 16.76 -1.76
N CYS A 83 -4.27 17.56 -0.70
CA CYS A 83 -5.36 18.45 -0.30
C CYS A 83 -5.73 19.45 -1.40
N SER A 84 -4.75 19.99 -2.16
CA SER A 84 -4.95 21.11 -3.10
C SER A 84 -4.47 20.84 -4.52
N ILE A 85 -3.63 19.80 -4.76
CA ILE A 85 -3.11 19.54 -6.11
C ILE A 85 -4.26 19.25 -7.08
N SER A 86 -4.24 19.89 -8.24
CA SER A 86 -5.21 19.60 -9.29
C SER A 86 -4.92 18.25 -9.95
N GLU A 87 -5.93 17.64 -10.54
CA GLU A 87 -5.81 16.42 -11.33
C GLU A 87 -4.74 16.54 -12.42
N LYS A 88 -4.75 17.66 -13.17
CA LYS A 88 -3.72 17.98 -14.17
C LYS A 88 -2.32 18.10 -13.54
N GLY A 89 -2.25 18.64 -12.30
CA GLY A 89 -0.99 18.80 -11.57
C GLY A 89 -0.38 17.46 -11.15
N ILE A 90 -1.19 16.54 -10.62
CA ILE A 90 -0.72 15.22 -10.22
C ILE A 90 -0.46 14.31 -11.45
N SER A 91 -1.26 14.40 -12.52
CA SER A 91 -1.06 13.64 -13.77
C SER A 91 0.28 13.95 -14.46
N LYS A 92 0.83 15.15 -14.27
CA LYS A 92 2.17 15.49 -14.76
C LYS A 92 3.30 14.82 -13.96
N ARG A 93 3.00 14.28 -12.78
CA ARG A 93 3.96 13.78 -11.80
C ARG A 93 3.83 12.30 -11.52
N MET A 94 2.71 11.70 -11.88
CA MET A 94 2.39 10.30 -11.70
C MET A 94 1.97 9.72 -13.05
N LEU A 95 2.81 8.86 -13.62
CA LEU A 95 2.57 8.17 -14.87
C LEU A 95 2.11 6.74 -14.60
N PHE A 96 1.16 6.24 -15.39
CA PHE A 96 0.72 4.85 -15.36
C PHE A 96 1.10 4.18 -16.68
N GLU A 97 1.85 3.08 -16.59
CA GLU A 97 2.16 2.17 -17.71
C GLU A 97 1.39 0.85 -17.50
N GLY A 98 0.86 0.26 -18.56
CA GLY A 98 0.11 -1.01 -18.50
C GLY A 98 -1.35 -0.88 -18.06
N LEU A 99 -1.83 0.33 -17.73
CA LEU A 99 -3.21 0.55 -17.30
C LEU A 99 -4.24 0.09 -18.32
N ALA A 100 -3.97 0.33 -19.61
CA ALA A 100 -4.89 -0.06 -20.69
C ALA A 100 -5.07 -1.58 -20.78
N GLU A 101 -4.01 -2.37 -20.50
CA GLU A 101 -4.11 -3.83 -20.44
C GLU A 101 -5.09 -4.27 -19.33
N MET A 102 -4.98 -3.69 -18.14
CA MET A 102 -5.86 -4.02 -17.00
C MET A 102 -7.33 -3.64 -17.30
N VAL A 103 -7.58 -2.46 -17.88
CA VAL A 103 -8.92 -1.99 -18.22
C VAL A 103 -9.53 -2.84 -19.34
N ASN A 104 -8.76 -3.12 -20.40
CA ASN A 104 -9.21 -3.92 -21.54
C ASN A 104 -9.38 -5.40 -21.16
N GLY A 105 -8.56 -5.95 -20.29
CA GLY A 105 -8.67 -7.31 -19.78
C GLY A 105 -10.06 -7.59 -19.20
N LEU A 106 -10.62 -6.67 -18.41
CA LEU A 106 -11.97 -6.79 -17.86
C LEU A 106 -13.05 -6.94 -18.96
N LYS A 107 -12.85 -6.32 -20.13
CA LYS A 107 -13.78 -6.43 -21.27
C LYS A 107 -13.52 -7.68 -22.09
N ASN A 108 -12.28 -7.89 -22.49
CA ASN A 108 -11.89 -8.90 -23.48
C ASN A 108 -12.02 -10.32 -22.93
N GLU A 109 -11.75 -10.51 -21.62
CA GLU A 109 -11.83 -11.80 -20.95
C GLU A 109 -13.16 -12.02 -20.21
N ASN A 110 -14.12 -11.12 -20.40
CA ASN A 110 -15.43 -11.17 -19.73
C ASN A 110 -15.35 -11.31 -18.21
N LYS A 111 -14.36 -10.67 -17.59
CA LYS A 111 -14.16 -10.65 -16.13
C LYS A 111 -14.77 -9.40 -15.52
N ASN A 112 -15.28 -9.52 -14.29
CA ASN A 112 -15.85 -8.39 -13.55
C ASN A 112 -14.85 -7.72 -12.61
N PHE A 113 -13.78 -8.41 -12.23
CA PHE A 113 -12.81 -7.91 -11.26
C PHE A 113 -11.39 -7.96 -11.78
N ALA A 114 -10.63 -6.89 -11.55
CA ALA A 114 -9.18 -6.88 -11.60
C ALA A 114 -8.65 -6.45 -10.24
N PHE A 115 -7.78 -7.26 -9.65
CA PHE A 115 -7.13 -6.97 -8.38
C PHE A 115 -5.71 -6.49 -8.63
N LEU A 116 -5.40 -5.33 -8.07
CA LEU A 116 -4.10 -4.70 -8.19
C LEU A 116 -3.35 -4.85 -6.87
N TYR A 117 -2.38 -5.75 -6.86
CA TYR A 117 -1.51 -5.96 -5.71
C TYR A 117 -0.38 -4.94 -5.67
N MET A 118 -0.09 -4.41 -4.50
CA MET A 118 1.04 -3.52 -4.27
C MET A 118 1.51 -3.57 -2.82
N GLY A 119 2.73 -3.09 -2.58
CA GLY A 119 3.26 -2.85 -1.25
C GLY A 119 3.18 -1.37 -0.85
N HIS A 120 3.48 -1.06 0.42
CA HIS A 120 3.77 0.30 0.89
C HIS A 120 5.15 0.73 0.35
N TYR A 121 5.25 0.79 -0.97
CA TYR A 121 6.47 1.04 -1.72
C TYR A 121 6.27 2.24 -2.66
N GLY A 122 7.22 3.16 -2.69
CA GLY A 122 7.10 4.41 -3.43
C GLY A 122 5.99 5.31 -2.89
N ASN A 123 5.38 6.11 -3.74
CA ASN A 123 4.28 6.98 -3.32
C ASN A 123 2.91 6.32 -3.56
N TRP A 124 2.55 5.34 -2.72
CA TRP A 124 1.27 4.65 -2.80
C TRP A 124 0.03 5.54 -2.57
N GLU A 125 0.18 6.69 -1.90
CA GLU A 125 -0.95 7.60 -1.70
C GLU A 125 -1.38 8.26 -3.01
N TRP A 126 -0.43 8.49 -3.93
CA TRP A 126 -0.72 9.05 -5.24
C TRP A 126 -1.36 8.03 -6.21
N LEU A 127 -1.41 6.75 -5.83
CA LEU A 127 -2.23 5.77 -6.54
C LEU A 127 -3.72 6.18 -6.59
N SER A 128 -4.17 7.06 -5.69
CA SER A 128 -5.52 7.63 -5.76
C SER A 128 -5.87 8.25 -7.13
N LEU A 129 -4.86 8.67 -7.92
CA LEU A 129 -5.05 9.14 -9.30
C LEU A 129 -5.49 8.02 -10.26
N LEU A 130 -5.25 6.74 -9.91
CA LEU A 130 -5.65 5.62 -10.75
C LEU A 130 -7.13 5.67 -11.10
N ALA A 131 -7.99 6.04 -10.13
CA ALA A 131 -9.43 6.12 -10.36
C ALA A 131 -9.80 7.11 -11.47
N THR A 132 -9.17 8.28 -11.49
CA THR A 132 -9.34 9.25 -12.58
C THR A 132 -8.89 8.66 -13.91
N LYS A 133 -7.71 8.00 -13.95
CA LYS A 133 -7.16 7.45 -15.19
C LYS A 133 -7.95 6.25 -15.73
N VAL A 134 -8.53 5.45 -14.85
CA VAL A 134 -9.49 4.40 -15.25
C VAL A 134 -10.79 5.02 -15.77
N HIS A 135 -11.31 6.05 -15.09
CA HIS A 135 -12.53 6.74 -15.52
C HIS A 135 -12.39 7.37 -16.92
N GLU A 136 -11.22 7.93 -17.25
CA GLU A 136 -10.91 8.45 -18.59
C GLU A 136 -11.01 7.37 -19.68
N GLN A 137 -10.68 6.10 -19.36
CA GLN A 137 -10.76 4.98 -20.31
C GLN A 137 -12.13 4.28 -20.31
N ASN A 138 -12.71 4.11 -19.12
CA ASN A 138 -14.03 3.49 -18.95
C ASN A 138 -14.70 3.98 -17.65
N PRO A 139 -15.66 4.93 -17.74
CA PRO A 139 -16.33 5.51 -16.59
C PRO A 139 -17.24 4.56 -15.82
N GLN A 140 -17.54 3.37 -16.35
CA GLN A 140 -18.39 2.39 -15.69
C GLN A 140 -17.63 1.51 -14.68
N ILE A 141 -16.29 1.49 -14.73
CA ILE A 141 -15.46 0.69 -13.83
C ILE A 141 -15.37 1.37 -12.46
N VAL A 142 -15.72 0.64 -11.41
CA VAL A 142 -15.56 1.08 -10.02
C VAL A 142 -14.12 0.89 -9.58
N ASN A 143 -13.52 1.93 -8.98
CA ASN A 143 -12.17 1.84 -8.39
C ASN A 143 -12.25 1.80 -6.88
N GLY A 144 -11.77 0.71 -6.27
CA GLY A 144 -11.73 0.48 -4.84
C GLY A 144 -10.28 0.41 -4.29
N TYR A 145 -10.07 0.94 -3.09
CA TYR A 145 -8.82 0.83 -2.35
C TYR A 145 -9.11 0.19 -1.00
N ILE A 146 -8.55 -1.00 -0.77
CA ILE A 146 -8.70 -1.67 0.53
C ILE A 146 -7.76 -1.03 1.53
N TYR A 147 -8.29 -0.65 2.69
CA TYR A 147 -7.49 -0.02 3.73
C TYR A 147 -7.86 -0.48 5.13
N TYR A 148 -6.91 -0.38 6.04
CA TYR A 148 -7.12 -0.57 7.47
C TYR A 148 -7.29 0.81 8.13
N PRO A 149 -8.41 1.05 8.88
CA PRO A 149 -8.64 2.33 9.54
C PRO A 149 -7.54 2.68 10.54
N LEU A 150 -7.07 3.93 10.50
CA LEU A 150 -6.07 4.40 11.45
C LEU A 150 -6.64 4.52 12.86
N LYS A 151 -5.78 4.32 13.87
CA LYS A 151 -6.15 4.52 15.28
C LYS A 151 -6.57 5.97 15.54
N ASN A 152 -5.86 6.93 14.96
CA ASN A 152 -6.21 8.35 15.06
C ASN A 152 -7.32 8.70 14.05
N LYS A 153 -8.53 8.89 14.56
CA LYS A 153 -9.75 9.14 13.77
C LYS A 153 -9.72 10.45 12.98
N VAL A 154 -8.94 11.45 13.40
CA VAL A 154 -8.81 12.72 12.67
C VAL A 154 -7.99 12.50 11.40
N PHE A 155 -6.81 11.88 11.53
CA PHE A 155 -5.97 11.55 10.37
C PHE A 155 -6.63 10.52 9.45
N ASP A 156 -7.32 9.53 10.00
CA ASP A 156 -8.09 8.55 9.23
C ASP A 156 -9.09 9.26 8.30
N LYS A 157 -9.90 10.15 8.85
CA LYS A 157 -10.89 10.93 8.08
C LYS A 157 -10.25 11.85 7.02
N ILE A 158 -9.09 12.44 7.34
CA ILE A 158 -8.35 13.27 6.38
C ILE A 158 -7.86 12.41 5.22
N LEU A 159 -7.17 11.29 5.48
CA LEU A 159 -6.65 10.40 4.44
C LEU A 159 -7.76 9.82 3.56
N LEU A 160 -8.90 9.41 4.15
CA LEU A 160 -10.05 8.98 3.39
C LEU A 160 -10.55 10.05 2.42
N LYS A 161 -10.65 11.31 2.89
CA LYS A 161 -11.04 12.43 2.04
C LYS A 161 -10.04 12.62 0.89
N LEU A 162 -8.73 12.51 1.15
CA LEU A 162 -7.69 12.66 0.13
C LEU A 162 -7.74 11.54 -0.90
N ARG A 163 -7.81 10.29 -0.46
CA ARG A 163 -7.86 9.10 -1.33
C ARG A 163 -9.11 9.07 -2.22
N ASN A 164 -10.26 9.50 -1.68
CA ASN A 164 -11.52 9.49 -2.41
C ASN A 164 -11.71 10.72 -3.33
N ARG A 165 -10.89 11.75 -3.18
CA ARG A 165 -11.04 13.01 -3.91
C ARG A 165 -10.93 12.87 -5.42
N LEU A 166 -10.17 11.89 -5.89
CA LEU A 166 -9.92 11.63 -7.31
C LEU A 166 -10.81 10.51 -7.89
N GLY A 167 -11.98 10.27 -7.29
CA GLY A 167 -12.99 9.35 -7.80
C GLY A 167 -12.89 7.91 -7.31
N GLY A 168 -11.86 7.56 -6.54
CA GLY A 168 -11.74 6.24 -5.91
C GLY A 168 -12.65 6.08 -4.71
N LYS A 169 -12.89 4.83 -4.31
CA LYS A 169 -13.67 4.46 -3.12
C LYS A 169 -12.80 3.70 -2.14
N SER A 170 -12.52 4.28 -0.98
CA SER A 170 -11.86 3.57 0.10
C SER A 170 -12.83 2.59 0.73
N ILE A 171 -12.43 1.32 0.82
CA ILE A 171 -13.22 0.21 1.37
C ILE A 171 -12.47 -0.31 2.59
N THR A 172 -13.11 -0.37 3.75
CA THR A 172 -12.46 -0.93 4.94
C THR A 172 -12.26 -2.44 4.80
N ILE A 173 -11.21 -2.97 5.42
CA ILE A 173 -10.95 -4.42 5.40
C ILE A 173 -12.16 -5.25 5.89
N LYS A 174 -12.95 -4.70 6.81
CA LYS A 174 -14.16 -5.36 7.33
C LYS A 174 -15.31 -5.40 6.31
N GLU A 175 -15.40 -4.40 5.45
CA GLU A 175 -16.47 -4.27 4.45
C GLU A 175 -16.08 -4.90 3.11
N THR A 176 -14.81 -5.32 2.93
CA THR A 176 -14.28 -5.77 1.65
C THR A 176 -15.11 -6.87 1.01
N ILE A 177 -15.41 -7.95 1.76
CA ILE A 177 -16.16 -9.10 1.25
C ILE A 177 -17.57 -8.67 0.85
N HIS A 178 -18.26 -7.96 1.74
CA HIS A 178 -19.63 -7.47 1.47
C HIS A 178 -19.69 -6.60 0.22
N ARG A 179 -18.75 -5.66 0.09
CA ARG A 179 -18.68 -4.74 -1.05
C ARG A 179 -18.37 -5.44 -2.36
N ILE A 180 -17.49 -6.44 -2.35
CA ILE A 180 -17.17 -7.22 -3.55
C ILE A 180 -18.35 -8.09 -3.98
N ILE A 181 -19.07 -8.71 -3.01
CA ILE A 181 -20.29 -9.46 -3.30
C ILE A 181 -21.37 -8.55 -3.94
N GLU A 182 -21.63 -7.38 -3.34
CA GLU A 182 -22.56 -6.38 -3.89
C GLU A 182 -22.22 -5.99 -5.34
N LEU A 183 -20.94 -5.75 -5.62
CA LEU A 183 -20.49 -5.42 -6.97
C LEU A 183 -20.69 -6.60 -7.94
N LYS A 184 -20.44 -7.84 -7.48
CA LYS A 184 -20.63 -9.07 -8.26
C LYS A 184 -22.11 -9.29 -8.62
N GLU A 185 -23.00 -9.19 -7.63
CA GLU A 185 -24.45 -9.35 -7.79
C GLU A 185 -25.04 -8.32 -8.76
N ASN A 186 -24.51 -7.09 -8.73
CA ASN A 186 -24.90 -6.02 -9.64
C ASN A 186 -24.15 -6.04 -10.98
N SER A 187 -23.39 -7.10 -11.28
CA SER A 187 -22.60 -7.26 -12.52
C SER A 187 -21.70 -6.04 -12.82
N ARG A 188 -21.20 -5.35 -11.78
CA ARG A 188 -20.35 -4.17 -11.92
C ARG A 188 -18.90 -4.58 -12.12
N LYS A 189 -18.27 -3.99 -13.12
CA LYS A 189 -16.81 -4.13 -13.29
C LYS A 189 -16.07 -3.27 -12.28
N ALA A 190 -15.03 -3.84 -11.67
CA ALA A 190 -14.26 -3.15 -10.63
C ALA A 190 -12.77 -3.45 -10.69
N ILE A 191 -11.96 -2.43 -10.41
CA ILE A 191 -10.54 -2.54 -10.13
C ILE A 191 -10.34 -2.27 -8.64
N ILE A 192 -9.81 -3.26 -7.91
CA ILE A 192 -9.65 -3.18 -6.46
C ILE A 192 -8.16 -3.28 -6.11
N ALA A 193 -7.61 -2.24 -5.50
CA ALA A 193 -6.21 -2.22 -5.07
C ALA A 193 -6.06 -2.74 -3.64
N PHE A 194 -5.09 -3.65 -3.46
CA PHE A 194 -4.72 -4.26 -2.20
C PHE A 194 -3.28 -3.93 -1.83
N VAL A 195 -3.08 -3.24 -0.71
CA VAL A 195 -1.74 -2.99 -0.14
C VAL A 195 -1.52 -4.04 0.95
N SER A 196 -0.85 -5.16 0.60
CA SER A 196 -0.90 -6.41 1.39
C SER A 196 0.45 -6.83 1.99
N ASP A 197 1.40 -5.92 2.16
CA ASP A 197 2.77 -6.21 2.58
C ASP A 197 3.02 -6.09 4.09
N GLN A 198 2.06 -5.63 4.88
CA GLN A 198 2.22 -5.48 6.32
C GLN A 198 1.91 -6.78 7.07
N ALA A 199 2.42 -6.88 8.31
CA ALA A 199 2.17 -8.01 9.17
C ALA A 199 0.66 -8.19 9.45
N PRO A 200 0.11 -9.41 9.34
CA PRO A 200 -1.30 -9.66 9.61
C PRO A 200 -1.67 -9.39 11.07
N LEU A 201 -2.96 -9.18 11.34
CA LEU A 201 -3.46 -9.10 12.72
C LEU A 201 -3.34 -10.46 13.41
N TRP A 202 -3.21 -10.49 14.74
CA TRP A 202 -3.14 -11.74 15.52
C TRP A 202 -4.29 -12.72 15.25
N SER A 203 -5.49 -12.21 15.08
CA SER A 203 -6.71 -12.99 14.84
C SER A 203 -6.99 -13.27 13.35
N GLY A 204 -6.11 -12.84 12.45
CA GLY A 204 -6.29 -13.00 11.00
C GLY A 204 -5.90 -14.38 10.51
N LYS A 205 -6.47 -14.81 9.38
CA LYS A 205 -5.94 -15.92 8.60
C LYS A 205 -4.73 -15.42 7.82
N TYR A 206 -3.63 -16.17 7.86
CA TYR A 206 -2.40 -15.84 7.16
C TYR A 206 -1.65 -17.10 6.77
N HIS A 207 -0.81 -16.93 5.77
CA HIS A 207 0.12 -17.94 5.27
C HIS A 207 1.54 -17.55 5.67
N TRP A 208 2.46 -18.49 5.71
CA TRP A 208 3.88 -18.24 5.91
C TRP A 208 4.58 -18.27 4.56
N SER A 209 4.96 -17.10 4.08
CA SER A 209 5.68 -16.92 2.83
C SER A 209 7.18 -16.70 3.11
N ASN A 210 8.03 -17.05 2.16
CA ASN A 210 9.43 -16.67 2.23
C ASN A 210 9.57 -15.21 1.74
N PHE A 211 10.09 -14.32 2.61
CA PHE A 211 10.32 -12.93 2.30
C PHE A 211 11.65 -12.47 2.89
N PHE A 212 12.60 -12.09 2.04
CA PHE A 212 14.01 -11.83 2.42
C PHE A 212 14.64 -13.03 3.15
N GLN A 213 14.40 -14.24 2.68
CA GLN A 213 14.90 -15.49 3.25
C GLN A 213 14.34 -15.83 4.66
N TRP A 214 13.31 -15.11 5.11
CA TRP A 214 12.65 -15.34 6.39
C TRP A 214 11.23 -15.83 6.21
N GLU A 215 10.85 -16.86 6.95
CA GLU A 215 9.44 -17.25 7.08
C GLU A 215 8.64 -16.08 7.66
N THR A 216 7.76 -15.52 6.86
CA THR A 216 7.09 -14.27 7.15
C THR A 216 5.58 -14.43 7.03
N PRO A 217 4.80 -14.10 8.07
CA PRO A 217 3.35 -14.22 7.99
C PRO A 217 2.79 -13.14 7.07
N VAL A 218 1.93 -13.55 6.11
CA VAL A 218 1.33 -12.68 5.09
C VAL A 218 -0.18 -12.84 5.06
N VAL A 219 -0.90 -11.76 4.72
CA VAL A 219 -2.34 -11.79 4.57
C VAL A 219 -2.73 -12.41 3.24
N THR A 220 -3.70 -13.33 3.26
CA THR A 220 -4.14 -14.10 2.08
C THR A 220 -5.49 -13.66 1.53
N GLY A 221 -6.13 -12.69 2.16
CA GLY A 221 -7.51 -12.29 1.84
C GLY A 221 -7.72 -11.87 0.40
N ALA A 222 -6.75 -11.17 -0.20
CA ALA A 222 -6.85 -10.73 -1.60
C ALA A 222 -6.90 -11.93 -2.56
N GLU A 223 -6.07 -12.96 -2.35
CA GLU A 223 -6.07 -14.18 -3.16
C GLU A 223 -7.36 -14.97 -2.98
N GLN A 224 -7.78 -15.22 -1.72
CA GLN A 224 -9.00 -15.96 -1.45
C GLN A 224 -10.24 -15.32 -2.08
N ILE A 225 -10.36 -13.99 -1.95
CA ILE A 225 -11.44 -13.25 -2.59
C ILE A 225 -11.29 -13.27 -4.11
N GLY A 226 -10.06 -13.10 -4.62
CA GLY A 226 -9.76 -13.14 -6.06
C GLY A 226 -10.19 -14.46 -6.71
N LYS A 227 -9.89 -15.60 -6.09
CA LYS A 227 -10.36 -16.92 -6.54
C LYS A 227 -11.88 -17.02 -6.54
N HIS A 228 -12.54 -16.52 -5.49
CA HIS A 228 -14.01 -16.56 -5.38
C HIS A 228 -14.73 -15.75 -6.46
N VAL A 229 -14.15 -14.65 -6.90
CA VAL A 229 -14.74 -13.77 -7.93
C VAL A 229 -14.08 -13.92 -9.30
N ASP A 230 -13.15 -14.84 -9.45
CA ASP A 230 -12.41 -15.11 -10.68
C ASP A 230 -11.76 -13.85 -11.25
N ALA A 231 -10.95 -13.18 -10.42
CA ALA A 231 -10.36 -11.89 -10.70
C ALA A 231 -9.11 -12.00 -11.59
N LEU A 232 -8.93 -11.03 -12.49
CA LEU A 232 -7.62 -10.78 -13.11
C LEU A 232 -6.65 -10.23 -12.06
N ILE A 233 -5.41 -10.69 -12.07
CA ILE A 233 -4.42 -10.31 -11.06
C ILE A 233 -3.28 -9.52 -11.67
N PHE A 234 -3.11 -8.30 -11.16
CA PHE A 234 -2.07 -7.36 -11.59
C PHE A 234 -1.17 -6.96 -10.41
N TYR A 235 0.06 -6.60 -10.72
CA TYR A 235 1.03 -6.04 -9.79
C TYR A 235 1.34 -4.59 -10.17
N ALA A 236 1.36 -3.71 -9.17
CA ALA A 236 1.76 -2.31 -9.32
C ALA A 236 3.19 -2.11 -8.76
N GLU A 237 4.16 -1.94 -9.65
CA GLU A 237 5.53 -1.56 -9.31
C GLU A 237 5.66 -0.04 -9.37
N MET A 238 5.92 0.60 -8.23
CA MET A 238 6.12 2.04 -8.16
C MET A 238 7.60 2.38 -8.32
N GLU A 239 7.92 3.26 -9.26
CA GLU A 239 9.26 3.77 -9.50
C GLU A 239 9.32 5.27 -9.21
N ARG A 240 10.30 5.74 -8.45
CA ARG A 240 10.58 7.16 -8.30
C ARG A 240 11.54 7.61 -9.40
N ILE A 241 11.05 8.37 -10.38
CA ILE A 241 11.86 8.90 -11.49
C ILE A 241 12.80 10.00 -10.96
N LYS A 242 12.25 10.90 -10.15
CA LYS A 242 12.95 11.96 -9.43
C LYS A 242 12.05 12.47 -8.28
N ARG A 243 12.56 13.34 -7.45
CA ARG A 243 11.81 13.92 -6.33
C ARG A 243 10.47 14.50 -6.81
N GLY A 244 9.34 13.94 -6.33
CA GLY A 244 7.99 14.33 -6.70
C GLY A 244 7.52 13.90 -8.09
N TYR A 245 8.19 12.94 -8.71
CA TYR A 245 7.79 12.35 -9.98
C TYR A 245 7.91 10.83 -9.91
N TYR A 246 6.82 10.16 -10.24
CA TYR A 246 6.70 8.71 -10.12
C TYR A 246 6.14 8.08 -11.38
N ARG A 247 6.43 6.80 -11.53
CA ARG A 247 5.85 5.92 -12.54
C ARG A 247 5.30 4.68 -11.83
N CYS A 248 4.06 4.32 -12.11
CA CYS A 248 3.48 3.07 -11.69
C CYS A 248 3.38 2.14 -12.90
N LYS A 249 4.17 1.07 -12.90
CA LYS A 249 4.09 0.01 -13.90
C LYS A 249 3.08 -1.02 -13.42
N ILE A 250 2.00 -1.16 -14.14
CA ILE A 250 0.96 -2.16 -13.90
C ILE A 250 1.21 -3.30 -14.87
N SER A 251 1.49 -4.47 -14.35
CA SER A 251 1.73 -5.67 -15.17
C SER A 251 0.83 -6.80 -14.72
N ARG A 252 0.36 -7.60 -15.66
CA ARG A 252 -0.35 -8.83 -15.35
C ARG A 252 0.58 -9.75 -14.55
N MET A 253 0.09 -10.28 -13.43
CA MET A 253 0.90 -11.08 -12.53
C MET A 253 0.78 -12.56 -12.84
N ILE A 254 -0.41 -13.00 -13.24
CA ILE A 254 -0.76 -14.38 -13.61
C ILE A 254 -1.85 -14.37 -14.69
N ASP A 255 -1.96 -15.46 -15.45
CA ASP A 255 -2.96 -15.57 -16.51
C ASP A 255 -4.36 -15.91 -15.98
N ASP A 256 -4.46 -16.93 -15.13
CA ASP A 256 -5.73 -17.39 -14.56
C ASP A 256 -5.54 -17.82 -13.11
N ILE A 257 -6.19 -17.12 -12.18
CA ILE A 257 -6.06 -17.36 -10.74
C ILE A 257 -6.55 -18.76 -10.33
N GLN A 258 -7.44 -19.40 -11.10
CA GLN A 258 -7.99 -20.72 -10.79
C GLN A 258 -6.97 -21.86 -11.00
N GLN A 259 -5.92 -21.61 -11.78
CA GLN A 259 -4.86 -22.60 -12.04
C GLN A 259 -3.80 -22.66 -10.95
N TYR A 260 -3.81 -21.72 -10.00
CA TYR A 260 -2.83 -21.64 -8.92
C TYR A 260 -3.33 -22.35 -7.65
N ALA A 261 -2.47 -23.08 -7.00
CA ALA A 261 -2.76 -23.65 -5.68
C ALA A 261 -2.96 -22.54 -4.63
N ASP A 262 -3.50 -22.90 -3.47
CA ASP A 262 -3.73 -21.92 -2.41
C ASP A 262 -2.41 -21.31 -1.93
N TYR A 263 -2.41 -19.98 -1.86
CA TYR A 263 -1.31 -19.11 -1.43
C TYR A 263 -0.20 -18.88 -2.46
N GLU A 264 -0.16 -19.58 -3.59
CA GLU A 264 0.87 -19.36 -4.62
C GLU A 264 0.84 -17.94 -5.20
N VAL A 265 -0.35 -17.35 -5.38
CA VAL A 265 -0.48 -15.97 -5.86
C VAL A 265 0.03 -14.97 -4.82
N THR A 266 -0.20 -15.27 -3.54
CA THR A 266 0.32 -14.46 -2.43
C THR A 266 1.85 -14.56 -2.36
N ASP A 267 2.43 -15.74 -2.52
CA ASP A 267 3.88 -15.95 -2.54
C ASP A 267 4.53 -15.25 -3.74
N LEU A 268 3.89 -15.33 -4.92
CA LEU A 268 4.34 -14.60 -6.11
C LEU A 268 4.32 -13.08 -5.90
N PHE A 269 3.28 -12.55 -5.26
CA PHE A 269 3.23 -11.12 -4.90
C PHE A 269 4.39 -10.74 -3.97
N MET A 270 4.64 -11.53 -2.92
CA MET A 270 5.74 -11.27 -1.98
C MET A 270 7.10 -11.29 -2.68
N SER A 271 7.33 -12.24 -3.59
CA SER A 271 8.54 -12.32 -4.41
C SER A 271 8.71 -11.08 -5.32
N LYS A 272 7.64 -10.63 -6.00
CA LYS A 272 7.69 -9.42 -6.83
C LYS A 272 7.96 -8.16 -6.00
N LEU A 273 7.36 -8.05 -4.82
CA LEU A 273 7.63 -6.95 -3.91
C LEU A 273 9.08 -6.95 -3.43
N GLU A 274 9.63 -8.11 -3.06
CA GLU A 274 11.02 -8.26 -2.66
C GLU A 274 11.97 -7.82 -3.78
N GLN A 275 11.70 -8.22 -5.02
CA GLN A 275 12.47 -7.77 -6.19
C GLN A 275 12.41 -6.24 -6.36
N SER A 276 11.26 -5.62 -6.17
CA SER A 276 11.12 -4.15 -6.22
C SER A 276 11.93 -3.48 -5.12
N ILE A 277 11.91 -4.04 -3.88
CA ILE A 277 12.69 -3.51 -2.76
C ILE A 277 14.20 -3.68 -3.01
N HIS A 278 14.64 -4.80 -3.59
CA HIS A 278 16.06 -5.00 -3.95
C HIS A 278 16.54 -3.96 -4.97
N LYS A 279 15.71 -3.58 -5.94
CA LYS A 279 16.05 -2.56 -6.96
C LYS A 279 16.27 -1.18 -6.34
N ALA A 280 15.42 -0.75 -5.40
CA ALA A 280 15.53 0.55 -4.75
C ALA A 280 15.02 0.48 -3.30
N PRO A 281 15.87 0.01 -2.36
CA PRO A 281 15.47 -0.33 -1.00
C PRO A 281 14.99 0.88 -0.17
N SER A 282 15.40 2.08 -0.51
CA SER A 282 15.05 3.31 0.20
C SER A 282 13.56 3.68 0.13
N TYR A 283 12.77 3.00 -0.71
CA TYR A 283 11.38 3.40 -0.98
C TYR A 283 10.32 2.49 -0.36
N TRP A 284 10.69 1.44 0.40
CA TRP A 284 9.74 0.64 1.15
C TRP A 284 9.53 1.19 2.57
N LEU A 285 8.36 0.93 3.18
CA LEU A 285 7.97 1.48 4.49
C LEU A 285 8.67 0.75 5.66
N TRP A 286 9.96 0.95 5.81
CA TRP A 286 10.79 0.31 6.85
C TRP A 286 10.38 0.64 8.30
N THR A 287 9.55 1.64 8.55
CA THR A 287 9.03 1.96 9.89
C THR A 287 7.95 0.99 10.37
N HIS A 288 7.42 0.12 9.51
CA HIS A 288 6.59 -1.00 9.92
C HIS A 288 7.48 -2.12 10.43
N ASP A 289 7.21 -2.62 11.65
CA ASP A 289 7.94 -3.75 12.22
C ASP A 289 7.44 -5.04 11.57
N ARG A 290 8.07 -5.43 10.43
CA ARG A 290 7.57 -6.49 9.56
C ARG A 290 7.72 -7.88 10.18
N TRP A 291 8.83 -8.09 10.89
CA TRP A 291 9.17 -9.38 11.54
C TRP A 291 8.97 -9.34 13.06
N ILE A 292 7.93 -8.61 13.50
CA ILE A 292 7.57 -8.48 14.92
C ILE A 292 7.16 -9.80 15.58
N ARG A 293 6.88 -10.85 14.78
CA ARG A 293 6.35 -12.13 15.27
C ARG A 293 7.06 -13.29 14.64
N THR A 294 7.50 -14.23 15.49
CA THR A 294 7.98 -15.53 15.06
C THR A 294 6.82 -16.53 14.94
N ARG A 295 7.07 -17.66 14.27
CA ARG A 295 6.10 -18.74 14.16
C ARG A 295 5.76 -19.33 15.52
N GLU A 296 6.74 -19.46 16.40
CA GLU A 296 6.59 -19.97 17.76
C GLU A 296 5.68 -19.06 18.61
N GLU A 297 5.89 -17.75 18.59
CA GLU A 297 5.05 -16.80 19.32
C GLU A 297 3.59 -16.85 18.88
N ILE A 298 3.36 -16.98 17.58
CA ILE A 298 2.01 -17.14 17.02
C ILE A 298 1.39 -18.45 17.46
N MET A 299 2.13 -19.56 17.42
CA MET A 299 1.65 -20.87 17.88
C MET A 299 1.29 -20.87 19.38
N VAL A 300 2.12 -20.23 20.22
CA VAL A 300 1.82 -20.07 21.66
C VAL A 300 0.55 -19.24 21.88
N TRP A 301 0.36 -18.17 21.11
CA TRP A 301 -0.84 -17.36 21.20
C TRP A 301 -2.12 -18.14 20.81
N TYR A 302 -2.09 -18.94 19.73
CA TYR A 302 -3.20 -19.78 19.33
C TYR A 302 -3.56 -20.81 20.40
N LYS A 303 -2.58 -21.51 20.99
CA LYS A 303 -2.82 -22.48 22.07
C LYS A 303 -3.52 -21.83 23.27
N ARG A 304 -3.11 -20.61 23.64
CA ARG A 304 -3.75 -19.86 24.74
C ARG A 304 -5.21 -19.49 24.46
N ILE A 305 -5.55 -19.18 23.20
CA ILE A 305 -6.94 -18.83 22.83
C ILE A 305 -7.82 -20.09 22.78
N ILE A 306 -7.32 -21.19 22.25
CA ILE A 306 -8.07 -22.45 22.21
C ILE A 306 -8.39 -22.89 23.63
N HIS A 307 -7.41 -22.94 24.54
CA HIS A 307 -7.64 -23.25 25.95
C HIS A 307 -8.62 -22.32 26.67
N LYS A 308 -8.66 -21.04 26.29
CA LYS A 308 -9.68 -20.13 26.86
C LYS A 308 -11.09 -20.41 26.35
N LYS A 309 -11.25 -20.94 25.13
CA LYS A 309 -12.57 -21.29 24.57
C LYS A 309 -13.08 -22.63 25.04
N GLU A 310 -12.19 -23.55 25.43
CA GLU A 310 -12.55 -24.88 25.98
C GLU A 310 -12.96 -24.79 27.46
N ASN A 311 -12.61 -23.70 28.14
CA ASN A 311 -12.90 -23.46 29.56
C ASN A 311 -14.06 -22.44 29.81
N VAL A 312 -14.85 -22.12 28.78
CA VAL A 312 -16.08 -21.30 28.82
C VAL A 312 -17.22 -22.10 28.21
#